data_c7da6cbb99d40445543888afc6149e60
#
_entry.id   c7da6cbb99d40445543888afc6149e60
#
_cell.length_a   1.000
_cell.length_b   1.000
_cell.length_c   1.000
_cell.angle_alpha   90.00
_cell.angle_beta   90.00
_cell.angle_gamma   90.00
#
_symmetry.space_group_name_H-M   'P 1'
#
loop_
_entity.id
_entity.type
_entity.pdbx_description
1 polymer ?
#
loop_
_entity_poly.entity_id
_entity_poly.type
_entity_poly.pdbx_seq_one_letter_code
_entity_poly.pdbx_strand_id
1 'polypeptide(L)'
;IDISKVNYQPINTVQEFRTSVTTITGKMQEAKAAGGKIPKIMIILDSAGNLATMKEIEDAKSGSDKADMTRSKVLKSIFRIIMTPMADLKIPFLFTNHTYQTQDFISRQVAGGGTGPEYAASIVLFLNKAQLKDSSGEKAGIIVTAKPNKNRFAKPTNVKFHLDFSKGMN
;
A
#
# COMPACT_ATOMS: atom_id res chain seq x y z
N ILE A 1 11.18 -16.81 1.75
CA ILE A 1 11.69 -15.47 2.16
C ILE A 1 12.67 -15.69 3.31
N ASP A 2 13.86 -15.13 3.19
CA ASP A 2 14.86 -15.14 4.26
C ASP A 2 14.50 -14.07 5.31
N ILE A 3 13.99 -14.52 6.45
CA ILE A 3 13.48 -13.65 7.52
C ILE A 3 14.60 -12.78 8.11
N SER A 4 15.87 -13.23 8.06
CA SER A 4 17.00 -12.44 8.56
C SER A 4 17.22 -11.13 7.79
N LYS A 5 16.65 -11.02 6.59
CA LYS A 5 16.69 -9.84 5.72
C LYS A 5 15.45 -8.95 5.84
N VAL A 6 14.51 -9.29 6.70
CA VAL A 6 13.29 -8.52 6.94
C VAL A 6 13.50 -7.65 8.16
N ASN A 7 13.40 -6.34 7.97
CA ASN A 7 13.33 -5.38 9.07
C ASN A 7 11.87 -4.96 9.25
N TYR A 8 11.24 -5.45 10.32
CA TYR A 8 9.86 -5.12 10.66
C TYR A 8 9.83 -3.90 11.59
N GLN A 9 9.01 -2.91 11.24
CA GLN A 9 8.77 -1.72 12.04
C GLN A 9 7.26 -1.55 12.28
N PRO A 10 6.79 -1.60 13.54
CA PRO A 10 5.41 -1.27 13.86
C PRO A 10 5.20 0.24 13.64
N ILE A 11 4.32 0.59 12.71
CA ILE A 11 3.98 1.96 12.35
C ILE A 11 2.47 2.12 12.44
N ASN A 12 2.01 3.09 13.24
CA ASN A 12 0.60 3.31 13.51
C ASN A 12 0.06 4.58 12.83
N THR A 13 0.93 5.53 12.50
CA THR A 13 0.52 6.79 11.92
C THR A 13 1.18 7.07 10.57
N VAL A 14 0.47 7.86 9.75
CA VAL A 14 1.01 8.33 8.47
C VAL A 14 2.25 9.22 8.65
N GLN A 15 2.35 9.92 9.80
CA GLN A 15 3.49 10.75 10.14
C GLN A 15 4.72 9.90 10.52
N GLU A 16 4.53 8.83 11.30
CA GLU A 16 5.60 7.85 11.62
C GLU A 16 6.11 7.19 10.35
N PHE A 17 5.21 6.77 9.45
CA PHE A 17 5.60 6.21 8.16
C PHE A 17 6.47 7.18 7.35
N ARG A 18 6.04 8.44 7.22
CA ARG A 18 6.84 9.49 6.55
C ARG A 18 8.23 9.59 7.19
N THR A 19 8.29 9.72 8.52
CA THR A 19 9.55 9.89 9.24
C THR A 19 10.48 8.70 9.04
N SER A 20 9.97 7.48 9.12
CA SER A 20 10.76 6.27 8.88
C SER A 20 11.36 6.26 7.47
N VAL A 21 10.53 6.48 6.44
CA VAL A 21 10.99 6.46 5.05
C VAL A 21 11.98 7.58 4.78
N THR A 22 11.72 8.80 5.25
CA THR A 22 12.64 9.94 5.03
C THR A 22 13.97 9.75 5.76
N THR A 23 13.96 9.12 6.94
CA THR A 23 15.20 8.79 7.67
C THR A 23 16.03 7.76 6.91
N ILE A 24 15.40 6.68 6.43
CA ILE A 24 16.09 5.63 5.67
C ILE A 24 16.67 6.21 4.38
N THR A 25 15.86 6.92 3.61
CA THR A 25 16.30 7.49 2.33
C THR A 25 17.36 8.57 2.51
N GLY A 26 17.26 9.41 3.55
CA GLY A 26 18.27 10.41 3.89
C GLY A 26 19.63 9.79 4.17
N LYS A 27 19.70 8.79 5.05
CA LYS A 27 20.95 8.07 5.34
C LYS A 27 21.54 7.39 4.09
N MET A 28 20.70 6.82 3.23
CA MET A 28 21.15 6.21 1.98
C MET A 28 21.70 7.26 0.99
N GLN A 29 21.08 8.44 0.90
CA GLN A 29 21.57 9.55 0.08
C GLN A 29 22.91 10.08 0.60
N GLU A 30 23.07 10.26 1.90
CA GLU A 30 24.34 10.65 2.53
C GLU A 30 25.44 9.64 2.23
N ALA A 31 25.17 8.34 2.44
CA ALA A 31 26.13 7.29 2.14
C ALA A 31 26.52 7.25 0.65
N LYS A 32 25.54 7.44 -0.25
CA LYS A 32 25.79 7.52 -1.69
C LYS A 32 26.64 8.72 -2.07
N ALA A 33 26.35 9.89 -1.48
CA ALA A 33 27.13 11.13 -1.71
C ALA A 33 28.58 11.00 -1.24
N ALA A 34 28.82 10.23 -0.15
CA ALA A 34 30.15 9.91 0.34
C ALA A 34 30.86 8.80 -0.47
N GLY A 35 30.31 8.35 -1.60
CA GLY A 35 30.89 7.28 -2.43
C GLY A 35 30.72 5.86 -1.85
N GLY A 36 29.94 5.71 -0.81
CA GLY A 36 29.65 4.42 -0.17
C GLY A 36 28.68 3.55 -0.97
N LYS A 37 28.72 2.24 -0.70
CA LYS A 37 27.73 1.30 -1.24
C LYS A 37 26.43 1.41 -0.45
N ILE A 38 25.32 1.57 -1.16
CA ILE A 38 23.98 1.55 -0.58
C ILE A 38 23.35 0.14 -0.73
N PRO A 39 22.63 -0.36 0.28
CA PRO A 39 21.93 -1.63 0.18
C PRO A 39 20.78 -1.55 -0.83
N LYS A 40 20.49 -2.66 -1.50
CA LYS A 40 19.26 -2.80 -2.27
C LYS A 40 18.13 -3.20 -1.31
N ILE A 41 17.15 -2.35 -1.15
CA ILE A 41 16.00 -2.58 -0.28
C ILE A 41 14.70 -2.43 -1.06
N MET A 42 13.63 -3.02 -0.52
CA MET A 42 12.24 -2.77 -0.91
C MET A 42 11.48 -2.33 0.34
N ILE A 43 10.62 -1.36 0.21
CA ILE A 43 9.72 -0.94 1.29
C ILE A 43 8.34 -1.53 1.03
N ILE A 44 7.77 -2.18 2.05
CA ILE A 44 6.41 -2.72 2.01
C ILE A 44 5.62 -2.09 3.15
N LEU A 45 4.44 -1.54 2.84
CA LEU A 45 3.50 -1.00 3.81
C LEU A 45 2.19 -1.80 3.77
N ASP A 46 1.91 -2.53 4.83
CA ASP A 46 0.66 -3.30 4.98
C ASP A 46 -0.06 -2.89 6.27
N SER A 47 -1.08 -2.08 6.17
CA SER A 47 -1.67 -1.44 5.00
C SER A 47 -1.76 0.09 5.20
N ALA A 48 -1.72 0.84 4.12
CA ALA A 48 -1.89 2.30 4.16
C ALA A 48 -3.28 2.71 4.71
N GLY A 49 -4.29 1.86 4.49
CA GLY A 49 -5.66 2.08 4.99
C GLY A 49 -5.80 2.09 6.51
N ASN A 50 -4.90 1.41 7.22
CA ASN A 50 -4.93 1.27 8.69
C ASN A 50 -4.13 2.36 9.42
N LEU A 51 -3.36 3.18 8.72
CA LEU A 51 -2.62 4.25 9.36
C LEU A 51 -3.56 5.40 9.76
N ALA A 52 -3.52 5.77 11.03
CA ALA A 52 -4.21 6.95 11.52
C ALA A 52 -3.39 8.23 11.25
N THR A 53 -4.02 9.40 11.27
CA THR A 53 -3.31 10.67 11.42
C THR A 53 -3.08 10.96 12.92
N MET A 54 -2.09 11.79 13.23
CA MET A 54 -1.92 12.28 14.61
C MET A 54 -3.18 12.98 15.11
N LYS A 55 -3.86 13.71 14.20
CA LYS A 55 -5.11 14.39 14.54
C LYS A 55 -6.23 13.41 14.90
N GLU A 56 -6.41 12.31 14.14
CA GLU A 56 -7.38 11.25 14.48
C GLU A 56 -7.12 10.68 15.87
N ILE A 57 -5.84 10.49 16.24
CA ILE A 57 -5.46 9.98 17.57
C ILE A 57 -5.77 11.02 18.67
N GLU A 58 -5.49 12.29 18.43
CA GLU A 58 -5.77 13.37 19.39
C GLU A 58 -7.28 13.57 19.58
N ASP A 59 -8.05 13.58 18.49
CA ASP A 59 -9.50 13.69 18.51
C ASP A 59 -10.12 12.50 19.27
N ALA A 60 -9.65 11.28 19.03
CA ALA A 60 -10.11 10.09 19.75
C ALA A 60 -9.82 10.17 21.27
N LYS A 61 -8.64 10.66 21.67
CA LYS A 61 -8.29 10.86 23.08
C LYS A 61 -9.14 11.94 23.78
N SER A 62 -9.54 12.96 23.05
CA SER A 62 -10.40 14.03 23.55
C SER A 62 -11.89 13.71 23.54
N GLY A 63 -12.27 12.51 23.06
CA GLY A 63 -13.69 12.10 22.91
C GLY A 63 -14.43 12.87 21.80
N SER A 64 -13.72 13.39 20.82
CA SER A 64 -14.30 14.11 19.69
C SER A 64 -14.78 13.11 18.62
N ASP A 65 -16.05 13.17 18.27
CA ASP A 65 -16.65 12.36 17.17
C ASP A 65 -16.45 12.99 15.78
N LYS A 66 -15.62 14.03 15.66
CA LYS A 66 -15.39 14.71 14.37
C LYS A 66 -14.53 13.85 13.47
N ALA A 67 -15.04 13.54 12.29
CA ALA A 67 -14.27 12.86 11.26
C ALA A 67 -13.10 13.75 10.77
N ASP A 68 -11.88 13.19 10.72
CA ASP A 68 -10.72 13.91 10.16
C ASP A 68 -10.81 13.96 8.63
N MET A 69 -11.33 15.07 8.10
CA MET A 69 -11.38 15.32 6.66
C MET A 69 -10.01 15.66 6.04
N THR A 70 -8.94 15.75 6.86
CA THR A 70 -7.61 16.12 6.37
C THR A 70 -6.75 14.92 5.99
N ARG A 71 -7.13 13.69 6.37
CA ARG A 71 -6.37 12.46 6.14
C ARG A 71 -5.92 12.29 4.68
N SER A 72 -6.82 12.49 3.72
CA SER A 72 -6.50 12.39 2.30
C SER A 72 -5.46 13.43 1.85
N LYS A 73 -5.50 14.64 2.40
CA LYS A 73 -4.52 15.70 2.14
C LYS A 73 -3.15 15.34 2.73
N VAL A 74 -3.14 14.80 3.95
CA VAL A 74 -1.90 14.35 4.64
C VAL A 74 -1.25 13.21 3.86
N LEU A 75 -2.00 12.18 3.48
CA LEU A 75 -1.49 11.07 2.67
C LEU A 75 -0.93 11.57 1.34
N LYS A 76 -1.65 12.42 0.61
CA LYS A 76 -1.17 12.99 -0.66
C LYS A 76 0.14 13.75 -0.48
N SER A 77 0.28 14.52 0.59
CA SER A 77 1.51 15.26 0.90
C SER A 77 2.68 14.30 1.18
N ILE A 78 2.45 13.26 1.98
CA ILE A 78 3.47 12.29 2.35
C ILE A 78 3.98 11.53 1.11
N PHE A 79 3.08 11.01 0.29
CA PHE A 79 3.50 10.35 -0.95
C PHE A 79 4.34 11.26 -1.84
N ARG A 80 3.99 12.54 -1.96
CA ARG A 80 4.79 13.51 -2.71
C ARG A 80 6.19 13.70 -2.14
N ILE A 81 6.34 13.67 -0.80
CA ILE A 81 7.63 13.84 -0.13
C ILE A 81 8.53 12.62 -0.32
N ILE A 82 7.98 11.40 -0.14
CA ILE A 82 8.79 10.18 -0.13
C ILE A 82 9.14 9.65 -1.52
N MET A 83 8.31 9.93 -2.54
CA MET A 83 8.49 9.32 -3.86
C MET A 83 9.76 9.77 -4.58
N THR A 84 10.15 11.04 -4.47
CA THR A 84 11.36 11.55 -5.12
C THR A 84 12.62 10.87 -4.61
N PRO A 85 12.96 10.88 -3.29
CA PRO A 85 14.15 10.21 -2.80
C PRO A 85 14.13 8.69 -3.04
N MET A 86 12.96 8.06 -2.99
CA MET A 86 12.85 6.62 -3.30
C MET A 86 13.14 6.33 -4.77
N ALA A 87 12.68 7.18 -5.69
CA ALA A 87 12.96 7.03 -7.11
C ALA A 87 14.46 7.22 -7.40
N ASP A 88 15.10 8.25 -6.81
CA ASP A 88 16.54 8.53 -6.97
C ASP A 88 17.42 7.39 -6.47
N LEU A 89 16.98 6.72 -5.42
CA LEU A 89 17.66 5.55 -4.82
C LEU A 89 17.22 4.21 -5.45
N LYS A 90 16.27 4.25 -6.39
CA LYS A 90 15.68 3.05 -7.04
C LYS A 90 15.11 2.04 -6.03
N ILE A 91 14.43 2.54 -4.99
CA ILE A 91 13.79 1.72 -3.96
C ILE A 91 12.37 1.35 -4.44
N PRO A 92 12.09 0.06 -4.69
CA PRO A 92 10.72 -0.38 -4.94
C PRO A 92 9.85 -0.15 -3.70
N PHE A 93 8.62 0.31 -3.92
CA PHE A 93 7.65 0.51 -2.87
C PHE A 93 6.35 -0.22 -3.20
N LEU A 94 5.96 -1.15 -2.34
CA LEU A 94 4.71 -1.86 -2.40
C LEU A 94 3.84 -1.46 -1.21
N PHE A 95 2.57 -1.18 -1.43
CA PHE A 95 1.63 -1.00 -0.34
C PHE A 95 0.27 -1.61 -0.65
N THR A 96 -0.39 -2.08 0.39
CA THR A 96 -1.77 -2.55 0.33
C THR A 96 -2.70 -1.44 0.83
N ASN A 97 -3.95 -1.46 0.37
CA ASN A 97 -4.95 -0.49 0.78
C ASN A 97 -6.35 -1.10 0.71
N HIS A 98 -7.28 -0.56 1.49
CA HIS A 98 -8.69 -0.92 1.40
C HIS A 98 -9.38 -0.21 0.24
N THR A 99 -10.39 -0.88 -0.31
CA THR A 99 -11.25 -0.30 -1.34
C THR A 99 -12.70 -0.30 -0.87
N TYR A 100 -13.48 0.67 -1.33
CA TYR A 100 -14.91 0.75 -1.13
C TYR A 100 -15.63 1.10 -2.42
N GLN A 101 -16.93 0.84 -2.44
CA GLN A 101 -17.79 1.23 -3.53
C GLN A 101 -18.26 2.67 -3.31
N THR A 102 -18.24 3.49 -4.35
CA THR A 102 -18.87 4.82 -4.28
C THR A 102 -20.39 4.66 -4.18
N GLN A 103 -21.06 5.64 -3.56
CA GLN A 103 -22.51 5.69 -3.45
C GLN A 103 -23.17 6.43 -4.62
N ASP A 104 -22.43 6.65 -5.70
CA ASP A 104 -22.93 7.30 -6.90
C ASP A 104 -23.90 6.39 -7.65
N PHE A 105 -24.69 6.98 -8.57
CA PHE A 105 -25.62 6.25 -9.45
C PHE A 105 -24.93 5.10 -10.21
N ILE A 106 -23.67 5.30 -10.60
CA ILE A 106 -22.79 4.23 -11.12
C ILE A 106 -21.73 3.96 -10.06
N SER A 107 -21.95 2.92 -9.26
CA SER A 107 -21.00 2.50 -8.22
C SER A 107 -19.64 2.12 -8.80
N ARG A 108 -18.57 2.71 -8.26
CA ARG A 108 -17.19 2.43 -8.66
C ARG A 108 -16.38 2.00 -7.46
N GLN A 109 -15.48 1.05 -7.69
CA GLN A 109 -14.49 0.67 -6.67
C GLN A 109 -13.39 1.73 -6.61
N VAL A 110 -13.16 2.30 -5.43
CA VAL A 110 -12.13 3.32 -5.20
C VAL A 110 -11.22 2.93 -4.04
N ALA A 111 -9.96 3.35 -4.10
CA ALA A 111 -9.00 3.14 -3.04
C ALA A 111 -9.19 4.15 -1.91
N GLY A 112 -8.94 3.72 -0.67
CA GLY A 112 -8.96 4.58 0.50
C GLY A 112 -7.87 5.64 0.50
N GLY A 113 -8.09 6.75 1.24
CA GLY A 113 -7.09 7.79 1.42
C GLY A 113 -6.96 8.78 0.25
N GLY A 114 -7.96 8.80 -0.64
CA GLY A 114 -8.03 9.73 -1.77
C GLY A 114 -7.10 9.35 -2.92
N THR A 115 -6.95 10.26 -3.88
CA THR A 115 -6.25 10.02 -5.15
C THR A 115 -4.72 10.08 -5.05
N GLY A 116 -4.16 10.54 -3.93
CA GLY A 116 -2.71 10.74 -3.77
C GLY A 116 -1.88 9.48 -4.01
N PRO A 117 -2.17 8.36 -3.32
CA PRO A 117 -1.48 7.08 -3.51
C PRO A 117 -1.62 6.55 -4.94
N GLU A 118 -2.80 6.67 -5.54
CA GLU A 118 -3.08 6.21 -6.91
C GLU A 118 -2.29 7.00 -7.96
N TYR A 119 -2.17 8.34 -7.80
CA TYR A 119 -1.34 9.15 -8.69
C TYR A 119 0.15 8.84 -8.57
N ALA A 120 0.63 8.57 -7.36
CA ALA A 120 2.03 8.23 -7.11
C ALA A 120 2.42 6.86 -7.67
N ALA A 121 1.52 5.88 -7.61
CA ALA A 121 1.80 4.52 -8.03
C ALA A 121 2.04 4.38 -9.53
N SER A 122 2.94 3.48 -9.91
CA SER A 122 3.18 3.08 -11.30
C SER A 122 2.21 1.99 -11.75
N ILE A 123 1.82 1.12 -10.82
CA ILE A 123 0.81 0.06 -11.03
C ILE A 123 -0.19 0.15 -9.90
N VAL A 124 -1.49 0.06 -10.23
CA VAL A 124 -2.59 -0.07 -9.27
C VAL A 124 -3.42 -1.27 -9.67
N LEU A 125 -3.52 -2.24 -8.77
CA LEU A 125 -4.30 -3.46 -8.96
C LEU A 125 -5.47 -3.48 -7.98
N PHE A 126 -6.68 -3.64 -8.49
CA PHE A 126 -7.84 -3.98 -7.67
C PHE A 126 -8.00 -5.50 -7.63
N LEU A 127 -8.01 -6.05 -6.42
CA LEU A 127 -8.14 -7.49 -6.19
C LEU A 127 -9.58 -7.81 -5.80
N ASN A 128 -10.23 -8.62 -6.61
CA ASN A 128 -11.56 -9.15 -6.33
C ASN A 128 -11.45 -10.65 -6.05
N LYS A 129 -12.19 -11.14 -5.07
CA LYS A 129 -12.18 -12.54 -4.66
C LYS A 129 -13.53 -13.21 -4.93
N ALA A 130 -13.48 -14.46 -5.39
CA ALA A 130 -14.59 -15.38 -5.46
C ALA A 130 -14.22 -16.67 -4.70
N GLN A 131 -15.22 -17.44 -4.32
CA GLN A 131 -15.00 -18.70 -3.63
C GLN A 131 -14.53 -19.77 -4.61
N LEU A 132 -13.47 -20.50 -4.27
CA LEU A 132 -13.06 -21.73 -4.92
C LEU A 132 -13.68 -22.90 -4.16
N LYS A 133 -14.44 -23.74 -4.86
CA LYS A 133 -15.07 -24.94 -4.31
C LYS A 133 -14.36 -26.17 -4.83
N ASP A 134 -14.31 -27.22 -4.02
CA ASP A 134 -13.87 -28.55 -4.44
C ASP A 134 -14.99 -29.36 -5.12
N SER A 135 -14.71 -30.61 -5.43
CA SER A 135 -15.68 -31.53 -6.07
C SER A 135 -16.90 -31.88 -5.21
N SER A 136 -16.80 -31.71 -3.88
CA SER A 136 -17.91 -31.90 -2.94
C SER A 136 -18.77 -30.64 -2.75
N GLY A 137 -18.35 -29.50 -3.33
CA GLY A 137 -19.00 -28.20 -3.17
C GLY A 137 -18.52 -27.40 -1.97
N GLU A 138 -17.60 -27.95 -1.17
CA GLU A 138 -17.01 -27.29 -0.03
C GLU A 138 -15.99 -26.23 -0.43
N LYS A 139 -15.79 -25.25 0.47
CA LYS A 139 -14.85 -24.14 0.23
C LYS A 139 -13.41 -24.64 0.35
N ALA A 140 -12.72 -24.77 -0.77
CA ALA A 140 -11.32 -25.20 -0.86
C ALA A 140 -10.31 -24.05 -0.99
N GLY A 141 -10.78 -22.83 -1.29
CA GLY A 141 -9.89 -21.71 -1.49
C GLY A 141 -10.59 -20.45 -1.98
N ILE A 142 -9.83 -19.59 -2.62
CA ILE A 142 -10.34 -18.40 -3.29
C ILE A 142 -9.77 -18.26 -4.72
N ILE A 143 -10.57 -17.72 -5.61
CA ILE A 143 -10.15 -17.26 -6.93
C ILE A 143 -9.96 -15.75 -6.83
N VAL A 144 -8.76 -15.27 -7.09
CA VAL A 144 -8.46 -13.86 -7.10
C VAL A 144 -8.41 -13.36 -8.54
N THR A 145 -9.13 -12.27 -8.82
CA THR A 145 -9.03 -11.55 -10.08
C THR A 145 -8.33 -10.21 -9.80
N ALA A 146 -7.12 -10.06 -10.31
CA ALA A 146 -6.37 -8.81 -10.30
C ALA A 146 -6.75 -7.99 -11.54
N LYS A 147 -7.36 -6.83 -11.32
CA LYS A 147 -7.75 -5.87 -12.37
C LYS A 147 -6.83 -4.65 -12.31
N PRO A 148 -5.98 -4.42 -13.32
CA PRO A 148 -5.17 -3.21 -13.37
C PRO A 148 -6.05 -1.99 -13.60
N ASN A 149 -6.13 -1.10 -12.60
CA ASN A 149 -6.73 0.23 -12.74
C ASN A 149 -5.74 1.21 -13.38
N LYS A 150 -4.44 0.98 -13.13
CA LYS A 150 -3.33 1.73 -13.71
C LYS A 150 -2.16 0.81 -13.97
N ASN A 151 -1.54 0.96 -15.13
CA ASN A 151 -0.27 0.31 -15.47
C ASN A 151 0.51 1.21 -16.44
N ARG A 152 1.69 1.69 -16.00
CA ARG A 152 2.55 2.55 -16.80
C ARG A 152 3.50 1.78 -17.70
N PHE A 153 3.63 0.46 -17.53
CA PHE A 153 4.64 -0.34 -18.22
C PHE A 153 4.09 -1.20 -19.34
N ALA A 154 2.80 -1.57 -19.27
CA ALA A 154 2.19 -2.46 -20.23
C ALA A 154 0.69 -2.20 -20.36
N LYS A 155 0.07 -2.79 -21.39
CA LYS A 155 -1.39 -2.78 -21.56
C LYS A 155 -2.05 -3.44 -20.35
N PRO A 156 -3.03 -2.79 -19.71
CA PRO A 156 -3.78 -3.37 -18.61
C PRO A 156 -4.47 -4.68 -19.03
N THR A 157 -4.12 -5.78 -18.39
CA THR A 157 -4.73 -7.10 -18.64
C THR A 157 -5.12 -7.71 -17.30
N ASN A 158 -6.36 -8.20 -17.21
CA ASN A 158 -6.81 -8.89 -16.00
C ASN A 158 -6.09 -10.22 -15.85
N VAL A 159 -5.66 -10.52 -14.63
CA VAL A 159 -5.02 -11.79 -14.29
C VAL A 159 -5.88 -12.49 -13.24
N LYS A 160 -6.09 -13.79 -13.41
CA LYS A 160 -6.75 -14.65 -12.42
C LYS A 160 -5.75 -15.66 -11.90
N PHE A 161 -5.78 -15.90 -10.60
CA PHE A 161 -5.01 -16.96 -9.94
C PHE A 161 -5.83 -17.57 -8.81
N HIS A 162 -5.47 -18.77 -8.41
CA HIS A 162 -6.13 -19.50 -7.35
C HIS A 162 -5.25 -19.49 -6.10
N LEU A 163 -5.85 -19.32 -4.95
CA LEU A 163 -5.24 -19.55 -3.66
C LEU A 163 -5.99 -20.74 -3.03
N ASP A 164 -5.40 -21.90 -3.15
CA ASP A 164 -5.88 -23.13 -2.51
C ASP A 164 -5.40 -23.13 -1.06
N PHE A 165 -6.32 -23.43 -0.11
CA PHE A 165 -6.00 -23.39 1.31
C PHE A 165 -5.00 -24.48 1.74
N SER A 166 -4.89 -25.56 0.97
CA SER A 166 -3.96 -26.67 1.25
C SER A 166 -2.64 -26.57 0.48
N LYS A 167 -2.63 -25.93 -0.70
CA LYS A 167 -1.49 -25.93 -1.64
C LYS A 167 -0.87 -24.54 -1.81
N GLY A 168 -1.54 -23.49 -1.35
CA GLY A 168 -1.11 -22.12 -1.56
C GLY A 168 -1.51 -21.54 -2.92
N MET A 169 -0.73 -20.57 -3.40
CA MET A 169 -0.99 -19.86 -4.65
C MET A 169 -0.56 -20.71 -5.86
N ASN A 170 -1.46 -20.78 -6.84
CA ASN A 170 -1.28 -21.53 -8.09
C ASN A 170 -1.73 -20.71 -9.29
#